data_7a378000e1fd83bd4a984a715f3116c2
#
_entry.id   7a378000e1fd83bd4a984a715f3116c2
#
_cell.length_a   1.000
_cell.length_b   1.000
_cell.length_c   1.000
_cell.angle_alpha   90.00
_cell.angle_beta   90.00
_cell.angle_gamma   90.00
#
_symmetry.space_group_name_H-M   'P 1'
#
loop_
_entity.id
_entity.type
_entity.pdbx_description
1 polymer ?
#
loop_
_entity_poly.entity_id
_entity_poly.type
_entity_poly.pdbx_seq_one_letter_code
_entity_poly.pdbx_strand_id
1 'polypeptide(L)'
;EHATFSVDFEPEDWEGLEKRLEEMNLPDKAELLAIIRNPEPRDLDKKERKLKTLNGGGSYKILLRDVYPALRHSDYVVKYNIRNFTAEEAKSLVYTDPKKLSLNEMFMVAQLFEAGSDKYNEVFEIAVRMFPDDPVSNLNAANTAIRTGQLDRAESYLAKAAEGDEKQLALASVRMLRGDLDGAETILKRLENSAVCGEAARANLEQIKAKRAE
;
A
#
# COMPACT_ATOMS: atom_id res chain seq x y z
N GLU A 1 -19.59 -14.78 -6.56
CA GLU A 1 -18.94 -14.61 -5.24
C GLU A 1 -19.91 -15.11 -4.18
N HIS A 2 -19.47 -16.06 -3.35
CA HIS A 2 -20.29 -16.58 -2.26
C HIS A 2 -19.71 -16.06 -0.93
N ALA A 3 -20.52 -15.30 -0.20
CA ALA A 3 -20.20 -14.90 1.15
C ALA A 3 -20.72 -15.95 2.12
N THR A 4 -19.86 -16.43 3.01
CA THR A 4 -20.28 -17.30 4.12
C THR A 4 -20.34 -16.45 5.37
N PHE A 5 -21.47 -16.48 6.05
CA PHE A 5 -21.67 -15.78 7.32
C PHE A 5 -21.58 -16.79 8.45
N SER A 6 -20.77 -16.48 9.45
CA SER A 6 -20.80 -17.15 10.75
C SER A 6 -21.12 -16.11 11.81
N VAL A 7 -21.99 -16.47 12.75
CA VAL A 7 -22.33 -15.65 13.89
C VAL A 7 -21.80 -16.35 15.13
N ASP A 8 -20.97 -15.65 15.87
CA ASP A 8 -20.56 -16.05 17.20
C ASP A 8 -21.07 -15.01 18.19
N PHE A 9 -21.30 -15.38 19.43
CA PHE A 9 -21.80 -14.46 20.45
C PHE A 9 -21.22 -14.81 21.80
N GLU A 10 -20.89 -13.81 22.55
CA GLU A 10 -20.49 -13.89 23.95
C GLU A 10 -21.63 -13.29 24.79
N PRO A 11 -22.41 -14.13 25.51
CA PRO A 11 -23.59 -13.66 26.22
C PRO A 11 -23.28 -12.66 27.33
N GLU A 12 -22.10 -12.78 27.95
CA GLU A 12 -21.64 -11.96 29.06
C GLU A 12 -20.13 -11.69 28.88
N ASP A 13 -19.79 -10.46 28.47
CA ASP A 13 -18.40 -10.02 28.29
C ASP A 13 -17.77 -9.66 29.66
N TRP A 14 -17.36 -10.69 30.40
CA TRP A 14 -16.70 -10.54 31.70
C TRP A 14 -15.30 -9.95 31.57
N GLU A 15 -14.60 -10.22 30.49
CA GLU A 15 -13.26 -9.66 30.23
C GLU A 15 -13.34 -8.15 29.94
N GLY A 16 -14.28 -7.74 29.11
CA GLY A 16 -14.54 -6.32 28.86
C GLY A 16 -15.01 -5.58 30.11
N LEU A 17 -15.85 -6.23 30.93
CA LEU A 17 -16.26 -5.67 32.24
C LEU A 17 -15.06 -5.46 33.16
N GLU A 18 -14.18 -6.45 33.30
CA GLU A 18 -12.96 -6.35 34.08
C GLU A 18 -12.09 -5.17 33.65
N LYS A 19 -11.79 -5.09 32.35
CA LYS A 19 -10.98 -4.03 31.79
C LYS A 19 -11.56 -2.63 32.03
N ARG A 20 -12.88 -2.48 31.86
CA ARG A 20 -13.55 -1.21 32.11
C ARG A 20 -13.49 -0.83 33.59
N LEU A 21 -13.68 -1.82 34.50
CA LEU A 21 -13.57 -1.58 35.92
C LEU A 21 -12.16 -1.15 36.36
N GLU A 22 -11.12 -1.68 35.74
CA GLU A 22 -9.74 -1.26 36.00
C GLU A 22 -9.50 0.22 35.69
N GLU A 23 -10.18 0.78 34.72
CA GLU A 23 -10.10 2.18 34.33
C GLU A 23 -10.93 3.11 35.22
N MET A 24 -11.94 2.56 35.96
CA MET A 24 -12.87 3.35 36.76
C MET A 24 -12.34 3.62 38.17
N ASN A 25 -12.79 4.72 38.76
CA ASN A 25 -12.55 5.02 40.17
C ASN A 25 -13.84 4.79 41.00
N LEU A 26 -13.99 3.56 41.48
CA LEU A 26 -15.13 3.15 42.35
C LEU A 26 -14.63 2.81 43.74
N PRO A 27 -15.41 3.13 44.79
CA PRO A 27 -14.99 2.87 46.17
C PRO A 27 -14.79 1.39 46.49
N ASP A 28 -15.58 0.52 45.87
CA ASP A 28 -15.55 -0.96 46.03
C ASP A 28 -14.95 -1.69 44.81
N LYS A 29 -14.13 -1.00 44.01
CA LYS A 29 -13.46 -1.53 42.83
C LYS A 29 -12.71 -2.84 43.07
N ALA A 30 -11.94 -2.90 44.15
CA ALA A 30 -11.16 -4.09 44.52
C ALA A 30 -12.04 -5.32 44.78
N GLU A 31 -13.16 -5.11 45.45
CA GLU A 31 -14.11 -6.17 45.75
C GLU A 31 -14.87 -6.63 44.52
N LEU A 32 -15.26 -5.71 43.64
CA LEU A 32 -15.88 -6.02 42.34
C LEU A 32 -14.93 -6.84 41.45
N LEU A 33 -13.67 -6.43 41.32
CA LEU A 33 -12.66 -7.18 40.57
C LEU A 33 -12.40 -8.55 41.19
N ALA A 34 -12.41 -8.68 42.51
CA ALA A 34 -12.25 -9.97 43.15
C ALA A 34 -13.42 -10.93 42.86
N ILE A 35 -14.65 -10.44 42.71
CA ILE A 35 -15.80 -11.25 42.31
C ILE A 35 -15.63 -11.68 40.83
N ILE A 36 -15.24 -10.78 39.95
CA ILE A 36 -15.10 -11.04 38.52
C ILE A 36 -13.98 -12.06 38.24
N ARG A 37 -12.82 -11.88 38.86
CA ARG A 37 -11.63 -12.72 38.72
C ARG A 37 -11.75 -14.09 39.39
N ASN A 38 -12.68 -14.25 40.31
CA ASN A 38 -12.87 -15.51 40.98
C ASN A 38 -13.45 -16.53 40.01
N PRO A 39 -12.78 -17.69 39.78
CA PRO A 39 -13.31 -18.74 38.90
C PRO A 39 -14.57 -19.42 39.46
N GLU A 40 -14.87 -19.23 40.76
CA GLU A 40 -16.06 -19.78 41.41
C GLU A 40 -17.01 -18.66 41.93
N PRO A 41 -18.30 -18.80 41.78
CA PRO A 41 -19.00 -19.94 41.14
C PRO A 41 -18.89 -19.85 39.60
N ARG A 42 -18.89 -21.02 38.95
CA ARG A 42 -18.96 -21.12 37.47
C ARG A 42 -20.30 -20.69 36.90
N ASP A 43 -21.31 -20.63 37.75
CA ASP A 43 -22.64 -20.11 37.44
C ASP A 43 -22.58 -18.59 37.37
N LEU A 44 -22.69 -18.06 36.18
CA LEU A 44 -22.60 -16.63 35.86
C LEU A 44 -23.72 -15.82 36.54
N ASP A 45 -24.93 -16.37 36.63
CA ASP A 45 -26.06 -15.75 37.32
C ASP A 45 -25.76 -15.53 38.82
N LYS A 46 -25.07 -16.49 39.44
CA LYS A 46 -24.66 -16.34 40.85
C LYS A 46 -23.55 -15.30 40.99
N LYS A 47 -22.64 -15.20 40.01
CA LYS A 47 -21.59 -14.20 40.01
C LYS A 47 -22.21 -12.81 39.84
N GLU A 48 -23.12 -12.63 38.91
CA GLU A 48 -23.83 -11.38 38.69
C GLU A 48 -24.66 -10.98 39.95
N ARG A 49 -25.31 -11.94 40.62
CA ARG A 49 -26.05 -11.68 41.86
C ARG A 49 -25.14 -11.15 42.96
N LYS A 50 -23.90 -11.64 43.07
CA LYS A 50 -22.90 -11.10 44.00
C LYS A 50 -22.56 -9.65 43.68
N LEU A 51 -22.37 -9.31 42.40
CA LEU A 51 -22.15 -7.92 42.00
C LEU A 51 -23.35 -7.02 42.35
N LYS A 52 -24.58 -7.50 42.13
CA LYS A 52 -25.84 -6.77 42.42
C LYS A 52 -25.99 -6.43 43.88
N THR A 53 -25.52 -7.29 44.78
CA THR A 53 -25.73 -7.16 46.20
C THR A 53 -24.56 -6.57 46.96
N LEU A 54 -23.41 -6.43 46.35
CA LEU A 54 -22.21 -5.87 46.98
C LEU A 54 -22.47 -4.45 47.50
N ASN A 55 -22.18 -4.25 48.77
CA ASN A 55 -22.27 -2.95 49.42
C ASN A 55 -23.61 -2.19 49.16
N GLY A 56 -24.73 -2.94 49.13
CA GLY A 56 -26.05 -2.39 48.85
C GLY A 56 -26.32 -2.04 47.37
N GLY A 57 -25.48 -2.46 46.45
CA GLY A 57 -25.71 -2.35 45.03
C GLY A 57 -25.44 -0.96 44.40
N GLY A 58 -24.78 -0.09 45.14
CA GLY A 58 -24.47 1.27 44.67
C GLY A 58 -23.62 1.26 43.38
N SER A 59 -22.48 0.57 43.45
CA SER A 59 -21.58 0.44 42.28
C SER A 59 -22.20 -0.36 41.15
N TYR A 60 -23.01 -1.36 41.43
CA TYR A 60 -23.72 -2.10 40.39
C TYR A 60 -24.66 -1.20 39.56
N LYS A 61 -25.32 -0.21 40.16
CA LYS A 61 -26.12 0.77 39.42
C LYS A 61 -25.27 1.64 38.49
N ILE A 62 -24.04 1.95 38.88
CA ILE A 62 -23.07 2.66 38.00
C ILE A 62 -22.69 1.76 36.85
N LEU A 63 -22.39 0.48 37.11
CA LEU A 63 -22.07 -0.48 36.00
C LEU A 63 -23.23 -0.60 35.03
N LEU A 64 -24.48 -0.68 35.48
CA LEU A 64 -25.65 -0.75 34.59
C LEU A 64 -25.81 0.49 33.72
N ARG A 65 -25.48 1.67 34.24
CA ARG A 65 -25.65 2.94 33.53
C ARG A 65 -24.49 3.23 32.57
N ASP A 66 -23.25 3.02 33.02
CA ASP A 66 -22.07 3.58 32.37
C ASP A 66 -21.20 2.51 31.70
N VAL A 67 -21.28 1.24 32.11
CA VAL A 67 -20.40 0.17 31.61
C VAL A 67 -21.14 -0.79 30.69
N TYR A 68 -22.24 -1.39 31.17
CA TYR A 68 -22.95 -2.42 30.39
C TYR A 68 -23.46 -1.94 29.03
N PRO A 69 -23.92 -0.70 28.82
CA PRO A 69 -24.30 -0.25 27.49
C PRO A 69 -23.12 -0.25 26.52
N ALA A 70 -21.91 0.05 27.00
CA ALA A 70 -20.69 0.06 26.16
C ALA A 70 -20.17 -1.36 25.85
N LEU A 71 -20.51 -2.37 26.66
CA LEU A 71 -20.20 -3.78 26.41
C LEU A 71 -21.18 -4.45 25.44
N ARG A 72 -22.36 -3.86 25.25
CA ARG A 72 -23.36 -4.34 24.27
C ARG A 72 -23.05 -3.81 22.89
N HIS A 73 -22.12 -4.44 22.21
CA HIS A 73 -21.74 -4.08 20.86
C HIS A 73 -21.73 -5.31 19.95
N SER A 74 -21.71 -5.09 18.66
CA SER A 74 -21.51 -6.13 17.67
C SER A 74 -20.24 -5.84 16.92
N ASP A 75 -19.31 -6.77 16.97
CA ASP A 75 -18.10 -6.75 16.17
C ASP A 75 -18.31 -7.59 14.93
N TYR A 76 -17.73 -7.17 13.82
CA TYR A 76 -17.72 -7.98 12.63
C TYR A 76 -16.30 -8.05 12.06
N VAL A 77 -15.94 -9.23 11.60
CA VAL A 77 -14.66 -9.47 10.93
C VAL A 77 -14.96 -9.93 9.51
N VAL A 78 -14.47 -9.18 8.55
CA VAL A 78 -14.53 -9.59 7.14
C VAL A 78 -13.24 -10.34 6.82
N LYS A 79 -13.35 -11.67 6.61
CA LYS A 79 -12.25 -12.49 6.10
C LYS A 79 -12.44 -12.64 4.60
N TYR A 80 -11.45 -12.25 3.82
CA TYR A 80 -11.48 -12.39 2.36
C TYR A 80 -10.17 -12.97 1.88
N ASN A 81 -10.27 -13.77 0.83
CA ASN A 81 -9.11 -14.28 0.13
C ASN A 81 -8.83 -13.39 -1.07
N ILE A 82 -7.66 -12.79 -1.11
CA ILE A 82 -7.20 -12.08 -2.30
C ILE A 82 -6.70 -13.14 -3.28
N ARG A 83 -7.36 -13.24 -4.43
CA ARG A 83 -6.87 -14.01 -5.57
C ARG A 83 -6.19 -13.04 -6.53
N ASN A 84 -4.96 -13.31 -6.87
CA ASN A 84 -4.30 -12.60 -7.95
C ASN A 84 -4.97 -12.92 -9.29
N PHE A 85 -5.04 -11.94 -10.17
CA PHE A 85 -5.51 -12.14 -11.52
C PHE A 85 -4.46 -12.92 -12.33
N THR A 86 -4.92 -13.79 -13.23
CA THR A 86 -4.06 -14.38 -14.26
C THR A 86 -3.61 -13.29 -15.23
N ALA A 87 -2.54 -13.54 -15.98
CA ALA A 87 -2.03 -12.59 -16.96
C ALA A 87 -3.09 -12.20 -18.01
N GLU A 88 -3.93 -13.15 -18.44
CA GLU A 88 -5.01 -12.87 -19.42
C GLU A 88 -6.15 -12.05 -18.81
N GLU A 89 -6.55 -12.35 -17.56
CA GLU A 89 -7.54 -11.54 -16.86
C GLU A 89 -7.03 -10.12 -16.65
N ALA A 90 -5.79 -9.98 -16.18
CA ALA A 90 -5.14 -8.69 -15.94
C ALA A 90 -4.98 -7.88 -17.23
N LYS A 91 -4.67 -8.53 -18.36
CA LYS A 91 -4.56 -7.90 -19.67
C LYS A 91 -5.87 -7.24 -20.13
N SER A 92 -7.01 -7.84 -19.82
CA SER A 92 -8.30 -7.21 -20.07
C SER A 92 -8.60 -6.08 -19.09
N LEU A 93 -8.29 -6.29 -17.82
CA LEU A 93 -8.61 -5.34 -16.74
C LEU A 93 -7.74 -4.08 -16.80
N VAL A 94 -6.50 -4.15 -17.29
CA VAL A 94 -5.61 -2.98 -17.37
C VAL A 94 -6.21 -1.84 -18.18
N TYR A 95 -7.02 -2.16 -19.19
CA TYR A 95 -7.69 -1.17 -20.04
C TYR A 95 -9.11 -0.82 -19.59
N THR A 96 -9.79 -1.73 -18.90
CA THR A 96 -11.21 -1.55 -18.54
C THR A 96 -11.41 -1.07 -17.11
N ASP A 97 -10.66 -1.63 -16.15
CA ASP A 97 -10.75 -1.27 -14.73
C ASP A 97 -9.40 -1.49 -14.02
N PRO A 98 -8.39 -0.65 -14.33
CA PRO A 98 -7.03 -0.82 -13.80
C PRO A 98 -6.93 -0.70 -12.28
N LYS A 99 -7.92 -0.09 -11.62
CA LYS A 99 -7.96 0.03 -10.15
C LYS A 99 -8.04 -1.31 -9.43
N LYS A 100 -8.48 -2.37 -10.12
CA LYS A 100 -8.54 -3.73 -9.57
C LYS A 100 -7.20 -4.43 -9.57
N LEU A 101 -6.23 -3.93 -10.33
CA LEU A 101 -4.92 -4.54 -10.49
C LEU A 101 -3.93 -3.99 -9.48
N SER A 102 -3.13 -4.87 -8.92
CA SER A 102 -1.90 -4.52 -8.22
C SER A 102 -0.83 -4.07 -9.24
N LEU A 103 0.18 -3.36 -8.74
CA LEU A 103 1.33 -2.95 -9.56
C LEU A 103 2.04 -4.15 -10.19
N ASN A 104 2.20 -5.26 -9.46
CA ASN A 104 2.82 -6.48 -9.96
C ASN A 104 2.03 -7.09 -11.12
N GLU A 105 0.71 -7.07 -11.05
CA GLU A 105 -0.14 -7.56 -12.15
C GLU A 105 -0.04 -6.67 -13.38
N MET A 106 0.08 -5.35 -13.21
CA MET A 106 0.35 -4.44 -14.33
C MET A 106 1.72 -4.72 -14.95
N PHE A 107 2.75 -5.00 -14.17
CA PHE A 107 4.06 -5.39 -14.68
C PHE A 107 4.01 -6.73 -15.42
N MET A 108 3.27 -7.72 -14.92
CA MET A 108 3.03 -8.96 -15.66
C MET A 108 2.39 -8.71 -17.03
N VAL A 109 1.38 -7.82 -17.08
CA VAL A 109 0.74 -7.46 -18.35
C VAL A 109 1.73 -6.78 -19.29
N ALA A 110 2.56 -5.84 -18.80
CA ALA A 110 3.57 -5.19 -19.62
C ALA A 110 4.53 -6.21 -20.24
N GLN A 111 4.97 -7.23 -19.49
CA GLN A 111 5.86 -8.29 -19.98
C GLN A 111 5.25 -9.20 -21.06
N LEU A 112 3.93 -9.17 -21.28
CA LEU A 112 3.29 -9.86 -22.42
C LEU A 112 3.54 -9.18 -23.75
N PHE A 113 4.09 -7.98 -23.74
CA PHE A 113 4.40 -7.20 -24.93
C PHE A 113 5.91 -7.06 -25.09
N GLU A 114 6.36 -6.83 -26.33
CA GLU A 114 7.76 -6.53 -26.62
C GLU A 114 8.17 -5.25 -25.88
N ALA A 115 9.33 -5.31 -25.21
CA ALA A 115 9.84 -4.18 -24.44
C ALA A 115 10.01 -2.94 -25.33
N GLY A 116 9.45 -1.82 -24.89
CA GLY A 116 9.47 -0.57 -25.63
C GLY A 116 8.42 -0.46 -26.76
N SER A 117 7.57 -1.48 -27.00
CA SER A 117 6.43 -1.37 -27.91
C SER A 117 5.37 -0.39 -27.37
N ASP A 118 4.47 0.06 -28.25
CA ASP A 118 3.41 1.00 -27.86
C ASP A 118 2.52 0.43 -26.76
N LYS A 119 2.17 -0.85 -26.84
CA LYS A 119 1.37 -1.53 -25.81
C LYS A 119 2.10 -1.68 -24.49
N TYR A 120 3.39 -2.01 -24.53
CA TYR A 120 4.25 -2.03 -23.34
C TYR A 120 4.23 -0.68 -22.63
N ASN A 121 4.43 0.39 -23.39
CA ASN A 121 4.48 1.75 -22.85
C ASN A 121 3.13 2.23 -22.34
N GLU A 122 2.03 1.88 -23.02
CA GLU A 122 0.68 2.21 -22.60
C GLU A 122 0.35 1.60 -21.23
N VAL A 123 0.77 0.36 -20.97
CA VAL A 123 0.59 -0.26 -19.64
C VAL A 123 1.34 0.52 -18.55
N PHE A 124 2.57 0.98 -18.83
CA PHE A 124 3.32 1.80 -17.86
C PHE A 124 2.73 3.19 -17.67
N GLU A 125 2.13 3.79 -18.70
CA GLU A 125 1.37 5.03 -18.54
C GLU A 125 0.13 4.84 -17.67
N ILE A 126 -0.54 3.69 -17.77
CA ILE A 126 -1.63 3.34 -16.87
C ILE A 126 -1.10 3.10 -15.46
N ALA A 127 -0.01 2.33 -15.32
CA ALA A 127 0.59 2.04 -14.03
C ALA A 127 0.99 3.32 -13.28
N VAL A 128 1.63 4.28 -13.93
CA VAL A 128 2.02 5.55 -13.29
C VAL A 128 0.83 6.43 -12.90
N ARG A 129 -0.32 6.30 -13.59
CA ARG A 129 -1.55 6.97 -13.18
C ARG A 129 -2.19 6.34 -11.95
N MET A 130 -2.06 5.02 -11.82
CA MET A 130 -2.60 4.28 -10.66
C MET A 130 -1.66 4.35 -9.45
N PHE A 131 -0.35 4.32 -9.70
CA PHE A 131 0.72 4.32 -8.70
C PHE A 131 1.71 5.46 -8.99
N PRO A 132 1.34 6.72 -8.76
CA PRO A 132 2.08 7.89 -9.22
C PRO A 132 3.45 8.07 -8.56
N ASP A 133 3.72 7.38 -7.45
CA ASP A 133 4.98 7.44 -6.72
C ASP A 133 5.83 6.18 -6.88
N ASP A 134 5.39 5.22 -7.71
CA ASP A 134 6.20 4.03 -8.00
C ASP A 134 7.39 4.37 -8.89
N PRO A 135 8.64 4.13 -8.42
CA PRO A 135 9.83 4.58 -9.12
C PRO A 135 10.09 3.84 -10.44
N VAL A 136 9.68 2.57 -10.56
CA VAL A 136 9.86 1.77 -11.79
C VAL A 136 8.87 2.22 -12.86
N SER A 137 7.61 2.41 -12.50
CA SER A 137 6.59 2.94 -13.43
C SER A 137 6.98 4.33 -13.93
N ASN A 138 7.49 5.19 -13.05
CA ASN A 138 7.96 6.53 -13.42
C ASN A 138 9.16 6.47 -14.39
N LEU A 139 10.13 5.58 -14.19
CA LEU A 139 11.26 5.43 -15.11
C LEU A 139 10.79 4.98 -16.52
N ASN A 140 9.91 4.00 -16.58
CA ASN A 140 9.38 3.51 -17.86
C ASN A 140 8.51 4.55 -18.57
N ALA A 141 7.68 5.29 -17.83
CA ALA A 141 6.90 6.40 -18.36
C ALA A 141 7.81 7.55 -18.86
N ALA A 142 8.93 7.83 -18.18
CA ALA A 142 9.93 8.79 -18.63
C ALA A 142 10.56 8.38 -19.95
N ASN A 143 10.97 7.12 -20.08
CA ASN A 143 11.55 6.61 -21.34
C ASN A 143 10.55 6.71 -22.49
N THR A 144 9.27 6.44 -22.25
CA THR A 144 8.21 6.64 -23.23
C THR A 144 8.06 8.10 -23.62
N ALA A 145 8.05 9.01 -22.66
CA ALA A 145 7.95 10.45 -22.89
C ALA A 145 9.16 11.00 -23.67
N ILE A 146 10.37 10.51 -23.39
CA ILE A 146 11.59 10.86 -24.15
C ILE A 146 11.43 10.44 -25.61
N ARG A 147 11.00 9.20 -25.85
CA ARG A 147 10.84 8.67 -27.21
C ARG A 147 9.78 9.42 -28.03
N THR A 148 8.74 9.92 -27.36
CA THR A 148 7.67 10.71 -27.99
C THR A 148 7.94 12.22 -27.98
N GLY A 149 9.12 12.67 -27.55
CA GLY A 149 9.51 14.07 -27.53
C GLY A 149 8.84 14.93 -26.44
N GLN A 150 8.15 14.30 -25.47
CA GLN A 150 7.46 14.98 -24.38
C GLN A 150 8.42 15.26 -23.21
N LEU A 151 9.44 16.09 -23.42
CA LEU A 151 10.58 16.24 -22.53
C LEU A 151 10.21 16.77 -21.13
N ASP A 152 9.25 17.68 -21.02
CA ASP A 152 8.80 18.21 -19.72
C ASP A 152 8.11 17.12 -18.88
N ARG A 153 7.33 16.26 -19.52
CA ARG A 153 6.74 15.08 -18.84
C ARG A 153 7.82 14.08 -18.42
N ALA A 154 8.81 13.85 -19.30
CA ALA A 154 9.92 12.98 -18.98
C ALA A 154 10.66 13.43 -17.72
N GLU A 155 10.97 14.72 -17.58
CA GLU A 155 11.61 15.28 -16.38
C GLU A 155 10.73 15.12 -15.14
N SER A 156 9.43 15.34 -15.26
CA SER A 156 8.48 15.16 -14.15
C SER A 156 8.46 13.71 -13.64
N TYR A 157 8.51 12.73 -14.55
CA TYR A 157 8.61 11.31 -14.20
C TYR A 157 10.00 10.96 -13.63
N LEU A 158 11.08 11.47 -14.22
CA LEU A 158 12.45 11.23 -13.74
C LEU A 158 12.67 11.78 -12.33
N ALA A 159 11.98 12.84 -11.94
CA ALA A 159 12.03 13.34 -10.57
C ALA A 159 11.57 12.31 -9.54
N LYS A 160 10.68 11.38 -9.92
CA LYS A 160 10.12 10.32 -9.07
C LYS A 160 10.75 8.94 -9.31
N ALA A 161 11.53 8.78 -10.36
CA ALA A 161 12.22 7.53 -10.67
C ALA A 161 13.33 7.22 -9.65
N ALA A 162 13.59 5.91 -9.44
CA ALA A 162 14.68 5.47 -8.57
C ALA A 162 16.04 5.99 -9.05
N GLU A 163 16.92 6.33 -8.12
CA GLU A 163 18.30 6.69 -8.43
C GLU A 163 19.04 5.47 -8.99
N GLY A 164 19.83 5.71 -10.02
CA GLY A 164 20.60 4.66 -10.68
C GLY A 164 21.07 5.07 -12.08
N ASP A 165 21.85 4.19 -12.71
CA ASP A 165 22.44 4.43 -14.03
C ASP A 165 21.38 4.62 -15.10
N GLU A 166 20.27 3.90 -15.03
CA GLU A 166 19.16 4.01 -16.01
C GLU A 166 18.49 5.38 -15.95
N LYS A 167 18.26 5.93 -14.75
CA LYS A 167 17.76 7.30 -14.58
C LYS A 167 18.74 8.32 -15.13
N GLN A 168 20.05 8.14 -14.86
CA GLN A 168 21.08 9.04 -15.35
C GLN A 168 21.18 9.00 -16.87
N LEU A 169 21.07 7.83 -17.49
CA LEU A 169 21.01 7.67 -18.95
C LEU A 169 19.82 8.40 -19.56
N ALA A 170 18.65 8.26 -18.94
CA ALA A 170 17.43 8.95 -19.37
C ALA A 170 17.57 10.48 -19.25
N LEU A 171 18.16 10.99 -18.15
CA LEU A 171 18.46 12.41 -17.99
C LEU A 171 19.44 12.92 -19.05
N ALA A 172 20.47 12.15 -19.36
CA ALA A 172 21.40 12.50 -20.45
C ALA A 172 20.68 12.58 -21.80
N SER A 173 19.77 11.65 -22.08
CA SER A 173 18.95 11.64 -23.30
C SER A 173 18.06 12.89 -23.39
N VAL A 174 17.43 13.30 -22.30
CA VAL A 174 16.64 14.55 -22.25
C VAL A 174 17.50 15.75 -22.54
N ARG A 175 18.71 15.85 -21.95
CA ARG A 175 19.66 16.94 -22.23
C ARG A 175 20.11 16.99 -23.67
N MET A 176 20.44 15.83 -24.26
CA MET A 176 20.78 15.74 -25.69
C MET A 176 19.67 16.30 -26.58
N LEU A 177 18.42 15.90 -26.31
CA LEU A 177 17.26 16.34 -27.10
C LEU A 177 16.95 17.83 -26.90
N ARG A 178 17.31 18.41 -25.75
CA ARG A 178 17.23 19.86 -25.46
C ARG A 178 18.42 20.64 -26.02
N GLY A 179 19.44 19.98 -26.55
CA GLY A 179 20.64 20.62 -27.10
C GLY A 179 21.74 20.91 -26.07
N ASP A 180 21.56 20.51 -24.79
CA ASP A 180 22.60 20.59 -23.76
C ASP A 180 23.57 19.40 -23.91
N LEU A 181 24.41 19.49 -24.95
CA LEU A 181 25.36 18.43 -25.28
C LEU A 181 26.46 18.28 -24.24
N ASP A 182 26.91 19.37 -23.62
CA ASP A 182 27.97 19.36 -22.61
C ASP A 182 27.50 18.71 -21.30
N GLY A 183 26.30 19.07 -20.86
CA GLY A 183 25.66 18.45 -19.72
C GLY A 183 25.38 16.96 -19.91
N ALA A 184 24.92 16.56 -21.11
CA ALA A 184 24.71 15.18 -21.48
C ALA A 184 26.01 14.38 -21.49
N GLU A 185 27.07 14.91 -22.13
CA GLU A 185 28.39 14.28 -22.21
C GLU A 185 28.98 14.01 -20.82
N THR A 186 28.82 14.96 -19.91
CA THR A 186 29.30 14.81 -18.52
C THR A 186 28.67 13.61 -17.82
N ILE A 187 27.37 13.38 -18.02
CA ILE A 187 26.65 12.23 -17.43
C ILE A 187 27.11 10.95 -18.13
N LEU A 188 27.09 10.93 -19.46
CA LEU A 188 27.39 9.74 -20.26
C LEU A 188 28.80 9.20 -20.03
N LYS A 189 29.80 10.06 -19.85
CA LYS A 189 31.17 9.65 -19.49
C LYS A 189 31.26 8.89 -18.16
N ARG A 190 30.40 9.20 -17.21
CA ARG A 190 30.33 8.44 -15.95
C ARG A 190 29.73 7.07 -16.13
N LEU A 191 28.87 6.92 -17.13
CA LEU A 191 28.14 5.69 -17.42
C LEU A 191 28.88 4.77 -18.40
N GLU A 192 29.96 5.17 -19.04
CA GLU A 192 30.70 4.39 -20.06
C GLU A 192 31.05 2.96 -19.61
N ASN A 193 31.34 2.79 -18.30
CA ASN A 193 31.71 1.52 -17.70
C ASN A 193 30.57 0.86 -16.91
N SER A 194 29.35 1.40 -16.99
CA SER A 194 28.19 0.79 -16.37
C SER A 194 27.88 -0.58 -16.97
N ALA A 195 27.64 -1.58 -16.14
CA ALA A 195 27.27 -2.91 -16.57
C ALA A 195 25.89 -2.94 -17.29
N VAL A 196 25.03 -1.98 -16.95
CA VAL A 196 23.65 -1.92 -17.48
C VAL A 196 23.54 -0.93 -18.64
N CYS A 197 24.15 0.24 -18.50
CA CYS A 197 23.96 1.36 -19.42
C CYS A 197 25.20 1.72 -20.27
N GLY A 198 26.34 1.05 -20.08
CA GLY A 198 27.62 1.46 -20.69
C GLY A 198 27.61 1.42 -22.23
N GLU A 199 26.96 0.45 -22.84
CA GLU A 199 26.83 0.37 -24.29
C GLU A 199 26.01 1.56 -24.84
N ALA A 200 24.86 1.81 -24.26
CA ALA A 200 23.99 2.93 -24.65
C ALA A 200 24.67 4.30 -24.39
N ALA A 201 25.43 4.41 -23.31
CA ALA A 201 26.17 5.63 -23.00
C ALA A 201 27.25 5.91 -24.06
N ARG A 202 28.02 4.90 -24.49
CA ARG A 202 29.01 5.04 -25.58
C ARG A 202 28.35 5.41 -26.88
N ALA A 203 27.24 4.76 -27.25
CA ALA A 203 26.51 5.07 -28.47
C ALA A 203 26.02 6.54 -28.48
N ASN A 204 25.50 7.04 -27.36
CA ASN A 204 25.06 8.42 -27.22
C ASN A 204 26.25 9.41 -27.31
N LEU A 205 27.40 9.07 -26.74
CA LEU A 205 28.63 9.90 -26.88
C LEU A 205 29.09 10.02 -28.32
N GLU A 206 29.02 8.96 -29.10
CA GLU A 206 29.31 9.02 -30.53
C GLU A 206 28.32 9.92 -31.28
N GLN A 207 27.03 9.88 -30.95
CA GLN A 207 26.04 10.80 -31.50
C GLN A 207 26.34 12.25 -31.18
N ILE A 208 26.80 12.56 -29.96
CA ILE A 208 27.20 13.92 -29.56
C ILE A 208 28.40 14.37 -30.43
N LYS A 209 29.42 13.51 -30.61
CA LYS A 209 30.57 13.82 -31.44
C LYS A 209 30.16 14.11 -32.89
N ALA A 210 29.31 13.27 -33.46
CA ALA A 210 28.79 13.47 -34.80
C ALA A 210 28.07 14.80 -34.97
N LYS A 211 27.18 15.13 -34.01
CA LYS A 211 26.39 16.36 -34.02
C LYS A 211 27.22 17.64 -33.85
N ARG A 212 28.42 17.55 -33.24
CA ARG A 212 29.35 18.69 -33.12
C ARG A 212 30.24 18.86 -34.34
N ALA A 213 30.28 17.86 -35.19
CA ALA A 213 31.07 17.92 -36.44
C ALA A 213 30.27 18.47 -37.63
N GLU A 214 28.97 18.59 -37.50
CA GLU A 214 28.06 19.25 -38.44
C GLU A 214 28.10 20.78 -38.30
#